data_21965b132c2e3cc34744a628abd6d12d
#
_entry.id   21965b132c2e3cc34744a628abd6d12d
#
_cell.length_a   1.000
_cell.length_b   1.000
_cell.length_c   1.000
_cell.angle_alpha   90.00
_cell.angle_beta   90.00
_cell.angle_gamma   90.00
#
_symmetry.space_group_name_H-M   'P 1'
#
loop_
_entity.id
_entity.type
_entity.pdbx_description
1 polymer ?
#
loop_
_entity_poly.entity_id
_entity_poly.type
_entity_poly.pdbx_seq_one_letter_code
_entity_poly.pdbx_strand_id
1 'polypeptide(L)'
;MDLCAKEAWQELEQQSELKAKIAQDNWRLYFHLMPETGWMNDPNGLCQFNGVYHFYHQYVPQNPAGKEAPHWGHKTSTNLVDFKEEAIFLSPEHSYDRNGVFSGSAIVKDDQIHFFYTGNVKNEGDHDYTFSGREQNTVHVISDGYSIEKQEVVIPHEAYPAGFTDHIRDPKVFEKEGRYYMIIPLVICGNVPISFNLTDKIFYFFHHRE
;
A
#
# COMPACT_ATOMS: atom_id res chain seq x y z
N MET A 1 -9.03 3.83 37.60
CA MET A 1 -8.45 3.77 36.25
C MET A 1 -8.89 2.43 35.69
N ASP A 2 -9.63 2.44 34.58
CA ASP A 2 -10.21 1.28 33.94
C ASP A 2 -9.10 0.31 33.53
N LEU A 3 -9.34 -1.01 33.56
CA LEU A 3 -8.35 -2.04 33.20
C LEU A 3 -7.82 -1.80 31.78
N CYS A 4 -8.70 -1.47 30.85
CA CYS A 4 -8.40 -1.16 29.45
C CYS A 4 -7.47 0.06 29.31
N ALA A 5 -7.65 1.07 30.15
CA ALA A 5 -6.75 2.24 30.16
C ALA A 5 -5.35 1.91 30.70
N LYS A 6 -5.24 0.96 31.63
CA LYS A 6 -3.95 0.50 32.14
C LYS A 6 -3.17 -0.31 31.11
N GLU A 7 -3.84 -1.19 30.38
CA GLU A 7 -3.23 -2.00 29.30
C GLU A 7 -2.74 -1.10 28.16
N ALA A 8 -3.55 -0.14 27.72
CA ALA A 8 -3.17 0.83 26.71
C ALA A 8 -1.96 1.68 27.12
N TRP A 9 -1.87 2.10 28.40
CA TRP A 9 -0.70 2.81 28.90
C TRP A 9 0.56 1.95 28.94
N GLN A 10 0.46 0.69 29.31
CA GLN A 10 1.58 -0.24 29.32
C GLN A 10 2.10 -0.53 27.90
N GLU A 11 1.22 -0.67 26.92
CA GLU A 11 1.59 -0.81 25.51
C GLU A 11 2.32 0.43 24.99
N LEU A 12 1.85 1.63 25.31
CA LEU A 12 2.51 2.89 24.94
C LEU A 12 3.90 3.05 25.57
N GLU A 13 4.07 2.68 26.85
CA GLU A 13 5.37 2.68 27.51
C GLU A 13 6.33 1.69 26.86
N GLN A 14 5.91 0.44 26.60
CA GLN A 14 6.73 -0.56 25.94
C GLN A 14 7.13 -0.14 24.53
N GLN A 15 6.23 0.46 23.75
CA GLN A 15 6.56 1.00 22.44
C GLN A 15 7.57 2.14 22.51
N SER A 16 7.45 3.03 23.50
CA SER A 16 8.38 4.14 23.70
C SER A 16 9.80 3.66 24.06
N GLU A 17 9.90 2.68 24.94
CA GLU A 17 11.18 2.05 25.31
C GLU A 17 11.82 1.33 24.12
N LEU A 18 11.03 0.60 23.34
CA LEU A 18 11.49 -0.10 22.13
C LEU A 18 12.01 0.90 21.08
N LYS A 19 11.30 1.99 20.83
CA LYS A 19 11.72 3.07 19.92
C LYS A 19 13.05 3.67 20.37
N ALA A 20 13.18 3.99 21.65
CA ALA A 20 14.41 4.54 22.21
C ALA A 20 15.60 3.57 22.08
N LYS A 21 15.40 2.28 22.28
CA LYS A 21 16.40 1.24 22.12
C LYS A 21 16.85 1.10 20.66
N ILE A 22 15.88 1.07 19.72
CA ILE A 22 16.16 0.99 18.28
C ILE A 22 16.88 2.25 17.79
N ALA A 23 16.51 3.42 18.28
CA ALA A 23 17.18 4.68 17.92
C ALA A 23 18.66 4.74 18.31
N GLN A 24 19.06 3.98 19.34
CA GLN A 24 20.43 3.88 19.82
C GLN A 24 21.22 2.71 19.21
N ASP A 25 20.60 1.91 18.34
CA ASP A 25 21.24 0.76 17.72
C ASP A 25 22.35 1.23 16.75
N ASN A 26 23.56 0.66 16.92
CA ASN A 26 24.74 0.98 16.11
C ASN A 26 24.59 0.61 14.63
N TRP A 27 23.64 -0.24 14.29
CA TRP A 27 23.32 -0.66 12.92
C TRP A 27 22.25 0.21 12.26
N ARG A 28 21.65 1.16 13.00
CA ARG A 28 20.68 2.08 12.43
C ARG A 28 21.35 3.04 11.47
N LEU A 29 20.85 3.10 10.24
CA LEU A 29 21.39 3.94 9.17
C LEU A 29 20.94 5.40 9.34
N TYR A 30 21.84 6.36 9.03
CA TYR A 30 21.61 7.78 9.28
C TYR A 30 20.77 8.46 8.20
N PHE A 31 20.82 8.00 6.95
CA PHE A 31 20.15 8.66 5.83
C PHE A 31 19.32 7.72 4.96
N HIS A 32 19.13 6.48 5.40
CA HIS A 32 18.12 5.61 4.80
C HIS A 32 16.80 5.75 5.55
N LEU A 33 15.69 5.71 4.83
CA LEU A 33 14.38 5.65 5.45
C LEU A 33 14.21 4.29 6.12
N MET A 34 14.07 4.32 7.42
CA MET A 34 13.85 3.15 8.26
C MET A 34 12.61 3.37 9.11
N PRO A 35 11.85 2.33 9.48
CA PRO A 35 10.74 2.46 10.41
C PRO A 35 11.29 2.73 11.81
N GLU A 36 10.51 3.39 12.65
CA GLU A 36 10.85 3.55 14.08
C GLU A 36 10.79 2.21 14.81
N THR A 37 9.82 1.38 14.45
CA THR A 37 9.63 0.00 14.94
C THR A 37 9.05 -0.87 13.83
N GLY A 38 9.01 -2.17 14.03
CA GLY A 38 8.31 -3.11 13.14
C GLY A 38 9.03 -3.38 11.83
N TRP A 39 8.26 -3.54 10.77
CA TRP A 39 8.73 -3.95 9.45
C TRP A 39 8.31 -2.94 8.38
N MET A 40 9.21 -2.65 7.48
CA MET A 40 9.03 -1.73 6.35
C MET A 40 9.45 -2.41 5.06
N ASN A 41 8.68 -2.21 4.00
CA ASN A 41 8.95 -2.74 2.67
C ASN A 41 8.65 -1.69 1.59
N ASP A 42 8.02 -2.10 0.50
CA ASP A 42 7.82 -1.35 -0.74
C ASP A 42 7.49 0.14 -0.53
N PRO A 43 8.18 1.05 -1.22
CA PRO A 43 7.75 2.44 -1.32
C PRO A 43 6.46 2.53 -2.14
N ASN A 44 5.50 3.30 -1.65
CA ASN A 44 4.18 3.45 -2.22
C ASN A 44 3.81 4.93 -2.38
N GLY A 45 2.95 5.25 -3.32
CA GLY A 45 2.29 6.54 -3.42
C GLY A 45 3.23 7.75 -3.45
N LEU A 46 4.48 7.59 -3.92
CA LEU A 46 5.48 8.67 -3.94
C LEU A 46 4.97 9.84 -4.77
N CYS A 47 4.86 11.02 -4.15
CA CYS A 47 4.43 12.23 -4.85
C CYS A 47 4.99 13.48 -4.17
N GLN A 48 4.93 14.59 -4.91
CA GLN A 48 5.10 15.93 -4.34
C GLN A 48 3.76 16.67 -4.45
N PHE A 49 3.31 17.22 -3.34
CA PHE A 49 2.07 17.98 -3.28
C PHE A 49 2.23 19.19 -2.37
N ASN A 50 1.83 20.37 -2.84
CA ASN A 50 1.94 21.64 -2.11
C ASN A 50 3.33 21.91 -1.50
N GLY A 51 4.39 21.56 -2.24
CA GLY A 51 5.78 21.77 -1.80
C GLY A 51 6.31 20.72 -0.82
N VAL A 52 5.51 19.73 -0.44
CA VAL A 52 5.87 18.61 0.44
C VAL A 52 6.06 17.34 -0.39
N TYR A 53 7.14 16.62 -0.15
CA TYR A 53 7.35 15.27 -0.66
C TYR A 53 6.71 14.27 0.29
N HIS A 54 5.80 13.48 -0.21
CA HIS A 54 5.12 12.41 0.50
C HIS A 54 5.73 11.07 0.12
N PHE A 55 6.09 10.30 1.12
CA PHE A 55 6.66 8.97 1.01
C PHE A 55 5.82 8.00 1.83
N TYR A 56 4.99 7.22 1.15
CA TYR A 56 4.25 6.13 1.78
C TYR A 56 5.01 4.83 1.59
N HIS A 57 4.77 3.84 2.44
CA HIS A 57 5.47 2.56 2.38
C HIS A 57 4.65 1.46 3.05
N GLN A 58 4.88 0.22 2.66
CA GLN A 58 4.37 -0.93 3.39
C GLN A 58 4.89 -0.92 4.81
N TYR A 59 4.01 -1.12 5.78
CA TYR A 59 4.35 -1.01 7.19
C TYR A 59 3.59 -2.00 8.05
N VAL A 60 4.31 -2.73 8.90
CA VAL A 60 3.75 -3.57 9.97
C VAL A 60 4.36 -3.09 11.29
N PRO A 61 3.66 -2.26 12.07
CA PRO A 61 4.26 -1.49 13.17
C PRO A 61 4.72 -2.34 14.36
N GLN A 62 4.05 -3.45 14.63
CA GLN A 62 4.31 -4.26 15.83
C GLN A 62 5.04 -5.55 15.57
N ASN A 63 5.22 -5.96 14.32
CA ASN A 63 5.83 -7.22 13.96
C ASN A 63 7.03 -7.05 13.02
N PRO A 64 8.28 -7.17 13.52
CA PRO A 64 9.48 -6.99 12.70
C PRO A 64 9.68 -8.12 11.66
N ALA A 65 8.91 -9.20 11.73
CA ALA A 65 8.91 -10.26 10.73
C ALA A 65 7.92 -10.03 9.57
N GLY A 66 7.11 -8.96 9.62
CA GLY A 66 6.16 -8.59 8.58
C GLY A 66 5.03 -9.61 8.35
N LYS A 67 4.66 -10.39 9.38
CA LYS A 67 3.71 -11.50 9.24
C LYS A 67 2.24 -11.11 9.41
N GLU A 68 1.97 -9.86 9.72
CA GLU A 68 0.62 -9.33 9.89
C GLU A 68 0.16 -8.61 8.63
N ALA A 69 -1.11 -8.20 8.61
CA ALA A 69 -1.67 -7.43 7.52
C ALA A 69 -0.96 -6.06 7.41
N PRO A 70 -0.31 -5.74 6.28
CA PRO A 70 0.40 -4.48 6.16
C PRO A 70 -0.53 -3.30 6.02
N HIS A 71 -0.06 -2.18 6.55
CA HIS A 71 -0.59 -0.82 6.42
C HIS A 71 0.23 -0.03 5.41
N TRP A 72 -0.17 1.20 5.12
CA TRP A 72 0.72 2.20 4.57
C TRP A 72 1.16 3.17 5.68
N GLY A 73 2.44 3.10 6.04
CA GLY A 73 3.11 4.13 6.81
C GLY A 73 3.34 5.37 5.96
N HIS A 74 3.57 6.52 6.60
CA HIS A 74 3.72 7.79 5.90
C HIS A 74 4.88 8.61 6.48
N LYS A 75 5.71 9.13 5.60
CA LYS A 75 6.77 10.09 5.92
C LYS A 75 6.69 11.29 4.98
N THR A 76 7.06 12.45 5.49
CA THR A 76 7.09 13.69 4.71
C THR A 76 8.44 14.37 4.75
N SER A 77 8.77 15.13 3.71
CA SER A 77 9.97 15.94 3.65
C SER A 77 9.76 17.17 2.76
N THR A 78 10.48 18.26 3.05
CA THR A 78 10.54 19.43 2.17
C THR A 78 11.85 19.51 1.38
N ASN A 79 12.84 18.66 1.68
CA ASN A 79 14.18 18.71 1.09
C ASN A 79 14.72 17.32 0.65
N LEU A 80 13.94 16.24 0.83
CA LEU A 80 14.32 14.84 0.56
C LEU A 80 15.52 14.33 1.38
N VAL A 81 15.90 15.04 2.42
CA VAL A 81 17.00 14.67 3.34
C VAL A 81 16.45 14.43 4.74
N ASP A 82 15.71 15.39 5.25
CA ASP A 82 15.11 15.33 6.57
C ASP A 82 13.66 14.87 6.42
N PHE A 83 13.35 13.70 6.97
CA PHE A 83 12.02 13.11 6.92
C PHE A 83 11.36 13.14 8.29
N LYS A 84 10.10 13.55 8.30
CA LYS A 84 9.22 13.49 9.45
C LYS A 84 8.34 12.25 9.36
N GLU A 85 8.19 11.53 10.47
CA GLU A 85 7.19 10.47 10.61
C GLU A 85 5.81 11.08 10.77
N GLU A 86 4.85 10.60 10.01
CA GLU A 86 3.45 10.97 10.09
C GLU A 86 2.62 9.78 10.62
N ALA A 87 1.34 10.00 10.86
CA ALA A 87 0.43 8.91 11.21
C ALA A 87 0.32 7.86 10.10
N ILE A 88 -0.02 6.63 10.44
CA ILE A 88 -0.37 5.59 9.46
C ILE A 88 -1.47 6.14 8.56
N PHE A 89 -1.25 6.06 7.24
CA PHE A 89 -2.15 6.66 6.25
C PHE A 89 -3.30 5.73 5.88
N LEU A 90 -3.01 4.46 5.62
CA LEU A 90 -4.02 3.45 5.29
C LEU A 90 -3.87 2.23 6.19
N SER A 91 -4.99 1.74 6.68
CA SER A 91 -5.08 0.52 7.49
C SER A 91 -6.04 -0.48 6.86
N PRO A 92 -5.85 -1.80 7.06
CA PRO A 92 -6.70 -2.84 6.49
C PRO A 92 -8.01 -2.98 7.28
N GLU A 93 -8.90 -1.99 7.16
CA GLU A 93 -10.13 -1.87 7.96
C GLU A 93 -11.39 -2.32 7.22
N HIS A 94 -11.29 -2.62 5.92
CA HIS A 94 -12.43 -2.96 5.08
C HIS A 94 -12.44 -4.45 4.71
N SER A 95 -13.60 -4.96 4.33
CA SER A 95 -13.74 -6.35 3.89
C SER A 95 -12.87 -6.68 2.67
N TYR A 96 -12.64 -5.70 1.79
CA TYR A 96 -11.87 -5.84 0.55
C TYR A 96 -10.34 -5.72 0.75
N ASP A 97 -9.86 -5.36 1.94
CA ASP A 97 -8.43 -5.23 2.28
C ASP A 97 -8.06 -5.83 3.64
N ARG A 98 -8.94 -6.62 4.26
CA ARG A 98 -8.80 -7.15 5.62
C ARG A 98 -7.49 -7.92 5.90
N ASN A 99 -6.80 -8.38 4.87
CA ASN A 99 -5.52 -9.07 5.01
C ASN A 99 -4.35 -8.25 4.45
N GLY A 100 -4.55 -6.95 4.27
CA GLY A 100 -3.49 -5.98 4.00
C GLY A 100 -3.83 -4.94 2.95
N VAL A 101 -3.35 -3.74 3.19
CA VAL A 101 -3.25 -2.66 2.21
C VAL A 101 -1.95 -2.89 1.44
N PHE A 102 -2.03 -3.54 0.28
CA PHE A 102 -0.86 -3.89 -0.52
C PHE A 102 -0.36 -2.69 -1.32
N SER A 103 0.72 -2.89 -2.07
CA SER A 103 1.41 -1.82 -2.76
C SER A 103 0.58 -1.15 -3.86
N GLY A 104 1.01 0.07 -4.20
CA GLY A 104 0.35 0.89 -5.18
C GLY A 104 1.07 2.20 -5.48
N SER A 105 0.40 3.12 -6.10
CA SER A 105 0.97 4.38 -6.56
C SER A 105 0.04 5.56 -6.36
N ALA A 106 0.57 6.77 -6.57
CA ALA A 106 -0.21 8.00 -6.56
C ALA A 106 0.00 8.82 -7.84
N ILE A 107 -0.96 9.70 -8.10
CA ILE A 107 -0.88 10.78 -9.07
C ILE A 107 -1.57 12.02 -8.50
N VAL A 108 -0.96 13.18 -8.70
CA VAL A 108 -1.57 14.46 -8.33
C VAL A 108 -2.42 14.96 -9.49
N LYS A 109 -3.68 15.29 -9.20
CA LYS A 109 -4.64 15.81 -10.19
C LYS A 109 -5.67 16.68 -9.49
N ASP A 110 -6.05 17.79 -10.11
CA ASP A 110 -7.12 18.70 -9.65
C ASP A 110 -6.95 19.13 -8.17
N ASP A 111 -5.72 19.49 -7.78
CA ASP A 111 -5.32 19.88 -6.42
C ASP A 111 -5.61 18.81 -5.33
N GLN A 112 -5.62 17.55 -5.73
CA GLN A 112 -5.77 16.38 -4.85
C GLN A 112 -4.74 15.30 -5.21
N ILE A 113 -4.48 14.39 -4.27
CA ILE A 113 -3.69 13.19 -4.51
C ILE A 113 -4.64 12.02 -4.70
N HIS A 114 -4.52 11.36 -5.83
CA HIS A 114 -5.24 10.13 -6.15
C HIS A 114 -4.31 8.95 -5.96
N PHE A 115 -4.59 8.10 -4.97
CA PHE A 115 -3.87 6.87 -4.72
C PHE A 115 -4.62 5.68 -5.31
N PHE A 116 -3.86 4.72 -5.79
CA PHE A 116 -4.40 3.42 -6.21
C PHE A 116 -3.56 2.34 -5.55
N TYR A 117 -4.22 1.45 -4.82
CA TYR A 117 -3.56 0.36 -4.11
C TYR A 117 -4.30 -0.95 -4.30
N THR A 118 -3.69 -2.06 -3.89
CA THR A 118 -4.32 -3.37 -3.91
C THR A 118 -4.83 -3.73 -2.52
N GLY A 119 -6.15 -3.82 -2.37
CA GLY A 119 -6.82 -4.39 -1.21
C GLY A 119 -6.73 -5.91 -1.27
N ASN A 120 -5.98 -6.51 -0.33
CA ASN A 120 -5.73 -7.94 -0.30
C ASN A 120 -6.65 -8.65 0.68
N VAL A 121 -7.26 -9.73 0.20
CA VAL A 121 -8.05 -10.67 1.00
C VAL A 121 -7.47 -12.07 0.82
N LYS A 122 -7.34 -12.82 1.91
CA LYS A 122 -7.02 -14.25 1.89
C LYS A 122 -8.27 -15.03 2.27
N ASN A 123 -8.68 -15.91 1.38
CA ASN A 123 -9.80 -16.80 1.61
C ASN A 123 -9.33 -17.98 2.49
N GLU A 124 -10.23 -18.48 3.32
CA GLU A 124 -9.98 -19.67 4.13
C GLU A 124 -9.91 -20.92 3.25
N GLY A 125 -9.04 -21.86 3.60
CA GLY A 125 -8.88 -23.12 2.89
C GLY A 125 -7.42 -23.48 2.64
N ASP A 126 -7.23 -24.62 1.96
CA ASP A 126 -5.91 -25.07 1.50
C ASP A 126 -5.60 -24.44 0.14
N HIS A 127 -4.95 -23.30 0.17
CA HIS A 127 -4.59 -22.51 -0.99
C HIS A 127 -3.07 -22.27 -1.04
N ASP A 128 -2.52 -22.17 -2.25
CA ASP A 128 -1.12 -21.78 -2.44
C ASP A 128 -0.93 -20.26 -2.35
N TYR A 129 -2.03 -19.48 -2.40
CA TYR A 129 -2.06 -18.03 -2.37
C TYR A 129 -1.27 -17.34 -3.50
N THR A 130 -0.89 -18.06 -4.53
CA THR A 130 -0.30 -17.57 -5.76
C THR A 130 -1.27 -17.70 -6.93
N PHE A 131 -1.77 -18.91 -7.14
CA PHE A 131 -2.71 -19.22 -8.22
C PHE A 131 -4.17 -19.12 -7.78
N SER A 132 -4.42 -19.28 -6.49
CA SER A 132 -5.77 -19.28 -5.91
C SER A 132 -5.78 -18.87 -4.44
N GLY A 133 -6.96 -18.49 -3.94
CA GLY A 133 -7.21 -18.23 -2.52
C GLY A 133 -7.01 -16.79 -2.09
N ARG A 134 -6.83 -15.86 -3.05
CA ARG A 134 -6.81 -14.42 -2.78
C ARG A 134 -7.87 -13.69 -3.56
N GLU A 135 -8.30 -12.56 -3.00
CA GLU A 135 -8.95 -11.50 -3.76
C GLU A 135 -7.99 -10.32 -3.78
N GLN A 136 -7.78 -9.77 -4.96
CA GLN A 136 -6.94 -8.58 -5.16
C GLN A 136 -7.84 -7.50 -5.77
N ASN A 137 -8.23 -6.55 -4.93
CA ASN A 137 -9.13 -5.47 -5.31
C ASN A 137 -8.30 -4.22 -5.61
N THR A 138 -8.48 -3.57 -6.75
CA THR A 138 -7.90 -2.24 -6.97
C THR A 138 -8.77 -1.19 -6.32
N VAL A 139 -8.20 -0.48 -5.36
CA VAL A 139 -8.87 0.56 -4.57
C VAL A 139 -8.34 1.92 -4.95
N HIS A 140 -9.23 2.90 -5.09
CA HIS A 140 -8.93 4.30 -5.33
C HIS A 140 -9.18 5.12 -4.07
N VAL A 141 -8.23 5.97 -3.71
CA VAL A 141 -8.32 6.91 -2.59
C VAL A 141 -8.06 8.32 -3.08
N ILE A 142 -8.86 9.28 -2.62
CA ILE A 142 -8.65 10.72 -2.82
C ILE A 142 -8.29 11.33 -1.47
N SER A 143 -7.24 12.16 -1.44
CA SER A 143 -6.70 12.72 -0.20
C SER A 143 -5.94 14.03 -0.46
N ASP A 144 -5.79 14.82 0.61
CA ASP A 144 -4.87 15.95 0.70
C ASP A 144 -3.42 15.55 1.07
N GLY A 145 -3.16 14.25 1.17
CA GLY A 145 -1.90 13.66 1.61
C GLY A 145 -1.89 13.22 3.08
N TYR A 146 -2.86 13.65 3.88
CA TYR A 146 -2.97 13.34 5.30
C TYR A 146 -4.32 12.72 5.67
N SER A 147 -5.39 13.27 5.11
CA SER A 147 -6.77 12.87 5.40
C SER A 147 -7.41 12.23 4.17
N ILE A 148 -8.12 11.13 4.37
CA ILE A 148 -8.86 10.46 3.31
C ILE A 148 -10.21 11.16 3.13
N GLU A 149 -10.47 11.64 1.91
CA GLU A 149 -11.74 12.23 1.53
C GLU A 149 -12.68 11.18 0.92
N LYS A 150 -12.14 10.28 0.11
CA LYS A 150 -12.89 9.22 -0.55
C LYS A 150 -12.04 7.96 -0.67
N GLN A 151 -12.68 6.80 -0.49
CA GLN A 151 -12.05 5.50 -0.69
C GLN A 151 -13.08 4.52 -1.28
N GLU A 152 -12.76 3.92 -2.42
CA GLU A 152 -13.68 3.00 -3.10
C GLU A 152 -12.94 1.93 -3.91
N VAL A 153 -13.53 0.76 -4.02
CA VAL A 153 -13.06 -0.28 -4.95
C VAL A 153 -13.45 0.13 -6.37
N VAL A 154 -12.45 0.28 -7.25
CA VAL A 154 -12.66 0.65 -8.66
C VAL A 154 -12.54 -0.54 -9.61
N ILE A 155 -11.79 -1.59 -9.23
CA ILE A 155 -11.76 -2.87 -9.93
C ILE A 155 -11.85 -3.96 -8.86
N PRO A 156 -13.02 -4.55 -8.65
CA PRO A 156 -13.15 -5.69 -7.74
C PRO A 156 -12.51 -6.94 -8.36
N HIS A 157 -12.09 -7.89 -7.52
CA HIS A 157 -11.37 -9.09 -7.94
C HIS A 157 -12.08 -9.87 -9.07
N GLU A 158 -13.38 -10.00 -8.97
CA GLU A 158 -14.20 -10.72 -9.96
C GLU A 158 -14.33 -10.01 -11.31
N ALA A 159 -13.93 -8.75 -11.41
CA ALA A 159 -13.90 -8.01 -12.66
C ALA A 159 -12.66 -8.30 -13.51
N TYR A 160 -11.65 -8.96 -12.96
CA TYR A 160 -10.50 -9.39 -13.74
C TYR A 160 -10.86 -10.58 -14.64
N PRO A 161 -10.29 -10.65 -15.84
CA PRO A 161 -10.62 -11.70 -16.80
C PRO A 161 -10.29 -13.10 -16.32
N ALA A 162 -11.08 -14.06 -16.71
CA ALA A 162 -10.82 -15.47 -16.47
C ALA A 162 -9.48 -15.91 -17.10
N GLY A 163 -8.74 -16.77 -16.40
CA GLY A 163 -7.44 -17.29 -16.84
C GLY A 163 -6.24 -16.56 -16.23
N PHE A 164 -6.48 -15.53 -15.43
CA PHE A 164 -5.45 -14.93 -14.59
C PHE A 164 -5.36 -15.67 -13.26
N THR A 165 -4.20 -15.58 -12.62
CA THR A 165 -4.04 -16.06 -11.24
C THR A 165 -4.54 -14.99 -10.28
N ASP A 166 -4.62 -15.33 -8.99
CA ASP A 166 -4.98 -14.37 -7.95
C ASP A 166 -3.84 -13.39 -7.62
N HIS A 167 -2.74 -13.41 -8.39
CA HIS A 167 -1.63 -12.44 -8.28
C HIS A 167 -1.80 -11.32 -9.30
N ILE A 168 -2.74 -10.40 -9.02
CA ILE A 168 -3.01 -9.17 -9.80
C ILE A 168 -2.94 -8.01 -8.83
N ARG A 169 -1.81 -7.26 -8.78
CA ARG A 169 -1.57 -6.28 -7.72
C ARG A 169 -0.63 -5.16 -8.15
N ASP A 170 -0.38 -4.20 -7.25
CA ASP A 170 0.59 -3.12 -7.37
C ASP A 170 0.29 -2.16 -8.52
N PRO A 171 -0.92 -1.54 -8.59
CA PRO A 171 -1.30 -0.66 -9.68
C PRO A 171 -0.38 0.56 -9.76
N LYS A 172 0.13 0.83 -10.97
CA LYS A 172 0.90 2.03 -11.29
C LYS A 172 0.10 2.94 -12.22
N VAL A 173 -0.21 4.14 -11.74
CA VAL A 173 -0.90 5.16 -12.52
C VAL A 173 0.09 6.21 -13.03
N PHE A 174 -0.12 6.69 -14.25
CA PHE A 174 0.63 7.78 -14.86
C PHE A 174 -0.21 8.52 -15.90
N GLU A 175 0.19 9.75 -16.19
CA GLU A 175 -0.39 10.55 -17.26
C GLU A 175 0.54 10.54 -18.48
N LYS A 176 -0.06 10.44 -19.66
CA LYS A 176 0.62 10.63 -20.94
C LYS A 176 -0.34 11.27 -21.95
N GLU A 177 0.09 12.40 -22.53
CA GLU A 177 -0.65 13.10 -23.59
C GLU A 177 -2.11 13.47 -23.18
N GLY A 178 -2.30 13.92 -21.94
CA GLY A 178 -3.59 14.30 -21.37
C GLY A 178 -4.53 13.12 -21.05
N ARG A 179 -4.02 11.89 -21.06
CA ARG A 179 -4.76 10.68 -20.70
C ARG A 179 -4.12 9.99 -19.53
N TYR A 180 -4.94 9.35 -18.69
CA TYR A 180 -4.48 8.59 -17.55
C TYR A 180 -4.44 7.09 -17.90
N TYR A 181 -3.38 6.45 -17.47
CA TYR A 181 -3.13 5.03 -17.70
C TYR A 181 -2.85 4.35 -16.37
N MET A 182 -3.33 3.13 -16.22
CA MET A 182 -2.98 2.26 -15.10
C MET A 182 -2.37 0.96 -15.63
N ILE A 183 -1.22 0.60 -15.10
CA ILE A 183 -0.58 -0.69 -15.33
C ILE A 183 -0.74 -1.51 -14.06
N ILE A 184 -1.22 -2.74 -14.18
CA ILE A 184 -1.34 -3.68 -13.06
C ILE A 184 -0.57 -4.94 -13.44
N PRO A 185 0.54 -5.27 -12.75
CA PRO A 185 1.25 -6.52 -12.91
C PRO A 185 0.38 -7.72 -12.55
N LEU A 186 0.56 -8.80 -13.28
CA LEU A 186 -0.19 -10.03 -13.06
C LEU A 186 0.62 -11.27 -13.45
N VAL A 187 0.27 -12.40 -12.85
CA VAL A 187 0.79 -13.72 -13.22
C VAL A 187 -0.28 -14.48 -14.00
N ILE A 188 0.10 -15.15 -15.07
CA ILE A 188 -0.81 -15.89 -15.94
C ILE A 188 -0.53 -17.38 -15.84
N CYS A 189 -1.60 -18.18 -15.77
CA CYS A 189 -1.54 -19.62 -15.98
C CYS A 189 -1.60 -19.94 -17.48
N GLY A 190 -0.48 -20.31 -18.09
CA GLY A 190 -0.42 -20.75 -19.50
C GLY A 190 -0.34 -19.62 -20.53
N ASN A 191 -0.57 -19.97 -21.82
CA ASN A 191 -0.54 -19.01 -22.93
C ASN A 191 -1.92 -18.36 -23.10
N VAL A 192 -2.17 -17.25 -22.45
CA VAL A 192 -3.38 -16.46 -22.66
C VAL A 192 -3.05 -15.24 -23.50
N PRO A 193 -3.64 -15.07 -24.69
CA PRO A 193 -3.48 -13.84 -25.47
C PRO A 193 -4.25 -12.72 -24.76
N ILE A 194 -3.53 -11.65 -24.39
CA ILE A 194 -4.12 -10.52 -23.69
C ILE A 194 -4.33 -9.37 -24.67
N SER A 195 -5.57 -9.02 -24.92
CA SER A 195 -5.93 -7.76 -25.53
C SER A 195 -7.15 -7.17 -24.81
N PHE A 196 -6.99 -5.99 -24.21
CA PHE A 196 -8.09 -5.26 -23.61
C PHE A 196 -8.22 -3.86 -24.22
N ASN A 197 -9.43 -3.54 -24.66
CA ASN A 197 -9.88 -2.18 -24.91
C ASN A 197 -10.87 -1.78 -23.84
N LEU A 198 -10.49 -0.85 -22.96
CA LEU A 198 -11.42 -0.20 -22.04
C LEU A 198 -11.65 1.23 -22.54
N THR A 199 -12.85 1.51 -22.99
CA THR A 199 -13.30 2.83 -23.43
C THR A 199 -13.44 3.75 -22.22
N ASP A 200 -12.81 4.95 -22.28
CA ASP A 200 -12.89 6.09 -21.35
C ASP A 200 -12.18 5.99 -19.99
N LYS A 201 -11.71 4.82 -19.57
CA LYS A 201 -10.75 4.63 -18.48
C LYS A 201 -9.74 3.60 -18.95
N ILE A 202 -8.54 4.03 -19.34
CA ILE A 202 -7.60 3.12 -20.02
C ILE A 202 -6.78 2.40 -18.97
N PHE A 203 -6.95 1.09 -18.90
CA PHE A 203 -6.11 0.19 -18.12
C PHE A 203 -5.28 -0.65 -19.09
N TYR A 204 -3.95 -0.66 -18.92
CA TYR A 204 -3.04 -1.54 -19.68
C TYR A 204 -2.44 -2.56 -18.73
N PHE A 205 -2.50 -3.82 -19.11
CA PHE A 205 -1.85 -4.91 -18.42
C PHE A 205 -0.58 -5.30 -19.16
N PHE A 206 0.54 -5.45 -18.46
CA PHE A 206 1.76 -5.98 -19.01
C PHE A 206 2.03 -7.37 -18.45
N HIS A 207 2.37 -8.29 -19.37
CA HIS A 207 2.81 -9.63 -19.05
C HIS A 207 4.32 -9.62 -18.78
N HIS A 208 4.76 -10.18 -17.66
CA HIS A 208 6.13 -10.58 -17.42
C HIS A 208 6.22 -12.09 -17.61
N ARG A 209 7.04 -12.54 -18.57
CA ARG A 209 7.43 -13.95 -18.67
C ARG A 209 8.67 -14.14 -17.81
N GLU A 210 8.62 -15.07 -16.85
CA GLU A 210 9.80 -15.79 -16.40
C GLU A 210 10.16 -16.88 -17.39
#